data_275ae472e5b2a2c93527cde1a5212f9a
#
_entry.id   275ae472e5b2a2c93527cde1a5212f9a
#
_cell.length_a   1.000
_cell.length_b   1.000
_cell.length_c   1.000
_cell.angle_alpha   90.00
_cell.angle_beta   90.00
_cell.angle_gamma   90.00
#
_symmetry.space_group_name_H-M   'P 1'
#
loop_
_entity.id
_entity.type
_entity.pdbx_description
1 polymer ?
#
loop_
_entity_poly.entity_id
_entity_poly.type
_entity_poly.pdbx_seq_one_letter_code
_entity_poly.pdbx_strand_id
1 'polypeptide(L)'
;MIKKIVAFIALAVYMQNALYAQENQNRTLINAALHGWEYEIRAGVSIGGTSPLPLPVEIRSIDAYNPTLALMLEGNAIKWLGKTKKWGVITGVRLETKNMITKATVKNYGMEIIGNDGNRLKGNWTGGVKTKVRNAYITVPVLGAYKINSRLRAKAGAYVSYLMDEEFSGYVYE
;
A
#
# COMPACT_ATOMS: atom_id res chain seq x y z
N MET A 1 13.40 -8.23 -3.83
CA MET A 1 12.43 -7.14 -3.71
C MET A 1 12.99 -5.82 -4.23
N ILE A 2 14.11 -5.33 -3.73
CA ILE A 2 14.78 -4.09 -4.18
C ILE A 2 15.03 -4.05 -5.69
N LYS A 3 15.44 -5.16 -6.32
CA LYS A 3 15.67 -5.24 -7.78
C LYS A 3 14.41 -4.95 -8.61
N LYS A 4 13.23 -5.37 -8.14
CA LYS A 4 11.94 -5.10 -8.83
C LYS A 4 11.52 -3.64 -8.69
N ILE A 5 11.78 -3.02 -7.54
CA ILE A 5 11.51 -1.59 -7.30
C ILE A 5 12.45 -0.72 -8.15
N VAL A 6 13.73 -1.07 -8.20
CA VAL A 6 14.72 -0.38 -9.04
C VAL A 6 14.37 -0.51 -10.53
N ALA A 7 13.91 -1.69 -10.97
CA ALA A 7 13.46 -1.89 -12.34
C ALA A 7 12.22 -1.04 -12.68
N PHE A 8 11.29 -0.88 -11.74
CA PHE A 8 10.10 -0.06 -11.93
C PHE A 8 10.44 1.44 -12.00
N ILE A 9 11.34 1.90 -11.13
CA ILE A 9 11.85 3.29 -11.16
C ILE A 9 12.64 3.54 -12.46
N ALA A 10 13.48 2.60 -12.88
CA ALA A 10 14.21 2.68 -14.14
C ALA A 10 13.26 2.72 -15.34
N LEU A 11 12.19 1.93 -15.33
CA LEU A 11 11.15 1.94 -16.36
C LEU A 11 10.41 3.28 -16.40
N ALA A 12 10.08 3.86 -15.25
CA ALA A 12 9.43 5.17 -15.17
C ALA A 12 10.33 6.29 -15.69
N VAL A 13 11.63 6.25 -15.37
CA VAL A 13 12.63 7.19 -15.90
C VAL A 13 12.86 6.97 -17.40
N TYR A 14 12.86 5.73 -17.87
CA TYR A 14 12.99 5.41 -19.30
C TYR A 14 11.77 5.89 -20.10
N MET A 15 10.57 5.75 -19.55
CA MET A 15 9.35 6.28 -20.17
C MET A 15 9.37 7.82 -20.25
N GLN A 16 9.94 8.51 -19.28
CA GLN A 16 10.14 9.96 -19.37
C GLN A 16 11.10 10.34 -20.50
N ASN A 17 12.22 9.62 -20.64
CA ASN A 17 13.19 9.89 -21.73
C ASN A 17 12.64 9.52 -23.12
N ALA A 18 11.80 8.49 -23.24
CA ALA A 18 11.11 8.15 -24.48
C ALA A 18 10.11 9.24 -24.91
N LEU A 19 9.49 9.93 -23.97
CA LEU A 19 8.64 11.08 -24.24
C LEU A 19 9.41 12.29 -24.81
N TYR A 20 10.69 12.43 -24.45
CA TYR A 20 11.55 13.49 -25.01
C TYR A 20 12.13 13.16 -26.38
N ALA A 21 12.26 11.88 -26.73
CA ALA A 21 12.92 11.44 -27.97
C ALA A 21 12.03 11.45 -29.23
N GLN A 22 10.72 11.60 -29.09
CA GLN A 22 9.76 11.59 -30.22
C GLN A 22 9.19 12.97 -30.51
N GLU A 23 10.06 13.88 -30.89
CA GLU A 23 9.83 15.32 -30.80
C GLU A 23 8.98 15.97 -31.87
N ASN A 24 8.41 15.42 -32.91
CA ASN A 24 7.71 16.33 -33.86
C ASN A 24 6.40 15.90 -34.53
N GLN A 25 5.96 14.66 -34.48
CA GLN A 25 4.68 14.31 -35.15
C GLN A 25 3.56 13.83 -34.20
N ASN A 26 3.89 13.30 -33.03
CA ASN A 26 2.89 12.84 -32.07
C ASN A 26 2.55 13.88 -30.96
N ARG A 27 3.24 15.01 -30.92
CA ARG A 27 3.00 16.08 -29.92
C ARG A 27 1.57 16.58 -29.95
N THR A 28 0.94 16.66 -31.10
CA THR A 28 -0.42 17.22 -31.22
C THR A 28 -1.46 16.27 -30.64
N LEU A 29 -1.34 14.96 -30.88
CA LEU A 29 -2.30 13.97 -30.36
C LEU A 29 -2.09 13.74 -28.87
N ILE A 30 -0.84 13.62 -28.42
CA ILE A 30 -0.50 13.45 -27.01
C ILE A 30 -0.86 14.69 -26.21
N ASN A 31 -0.54 15.88 -26.72
CA ASN A 31 -0.93 17.13 -26.09
C ASN A 31 -2.45 17.32 -26.04
N ALA A 32 -3.19 16.91 -27.08
CA ALA A 32 -4.64 16.94 -27.08
C ALA A 32 -5.23 15.94 -26.07
N ALA A 33 -4.66 14.73 -25.97
CA ALA A 33 -5.07 13.72 -25.02
C ALA A 33 -4.73 14.10 -23.55
N LEU A 34 -3.57 14.72 -23.34
CA LEU A 34 -3.11 15.19 -22.02
C LEU A 34 -3.68 16.56 -21.67
N HIS A 35 -4.26 17.28 -22.65
CA HIS A 35 -4.81 18.61 -22.40
C HIS A 35 -5.94 18.56 -21.37
N GLY A 36 -5.80 19.36 -20.32
CA GLY A 36 -6.77 19.43 -19.22
C GLY A 36 -6.64 18.30 -18.18
N TRP A 37 -5.57 17.50 -18.22
CA TRP A 37 -5.19 16.60 -17.15
C TRP A 37 -4.18 17.28 -16.24
N GLU A 38 -4.30 17.02 -14.95
CA GLU A 38 -3.35 17.40 -13.91
C GLU A 38 -2.76 16.12 -13.33
N TYR A 39 -1.46 16.06 -13.16
CA TYR A 39 -0.77 14.91 -12.56
C TYR A 39 -0.26 15.27 -11.18
N GLU A 40 -0.36 14.33 -10.26
CA GLU A 40 0.06 14.51 -8.88
C GLU A 40 0.84 13.28 -8.43
N ILE A 41 2.04 13.50 -7.90
CA ILE A 41 2.85 12.46 -7.27
C ILE A 41 2.90 12.76 -5.78
N ARG A 42 2.65 11.74 -4.96
CA ARG A 42 2.70 11.82 -3.51
C ARG A 42 3.59 10.72 -2.98
N ALA A 43 4.44 11.06 -2.04
CA ALA A 43 5.15 10.13 -1.20
C ALA A 43 4.77 10.40 0.25
N GLY A 44 4.64 9.36 1.03
CA GLY A 44 4.23 9.50 2.41
C GLY A 44 4.67 8.34 3.28
N VAL A 45 4.52 8.57 4.57
CA VAL A 45 4.70 7.55 5.58
C VAL A 45 3.38 7.40 6.34
N SER A 46 3.04 6.19 6.70
CA SER A 46 1.89 5.91 7.55
C SER A 46 2.32 5.08 8.76
N ILE A 47 1.63 5.27 9.86
CA ILE A 47 1.74 4.43 11.04
C ILE A 47 0.40 3.76 11.20
N GLY A 48 0.37 2.45 11.02
CA GLY A 48 -0.88 1.70 11.07
C GLY A 48 -0.61 0.20 11.13
N GLY A 49 -1.68 -0.54 11.29
CA GLY A 49 -1.64 -1.98 11.28
C GLY A 49 -3.03 -2.53 11.00
N THR A 50 -3.11 -3.83 10.87
CA THR A 50 -4.36 -4.56 10.68
C THR A 50 -4.65 -5.35 11.95
N SER A 51 -5.91 -5.37 12.37
CA SER A 51 -6.37 -6.24 13.45
C SER A 51 -7.28 -7.31 12.87
N PRO A 52 -7.01 -8.60 13.10
CA PRO A 52 -7.96 -9.64 12.73
C PRO A 52 -9.20 -9.51 13.61
N LEU A 53 -10.38 -9.49 13.01
CA LEU A 53 -11.66 -9.53 13.70
C LEU A 53 -12.54 -10.60 13.04
N PRO A 54 -13.16 -11.51 13.83
CA PRO A 54 -13.02 -11.68 15.27
C PRO A 54 -11.67 -12.27 15.68
N LEU A 55 -11.24 -11.99 16.91
CA LEU A 55 -10.04 -12.61 17.47
C LEU A 55 -10.29 -14.11 17.70
N PRO A 56 -9.33 -14.98 17.35
CA PRO A 56 -9.39 -16.40 17.69
C PRO A 56 -9.54 -16.62 19.20
N VAL A 57 -10.31 -17.62 19.57
CA VAL A 57 -10.60 -17.92 21.00
C VAL A 57 -9.37 -18.35 21.81
N GLU A 58 -8.31 -18.75 21.13
CA GLU A 58 -7.02 -19.13 21.72
C GLU A 58 -6.22 -17.92 22.21
N ILE A 59 -6.50 -16.73 21.69
CA ILE A 59 -5.83 -15.49 22.10
C ILE A 59 -6.49 -15.01 23.39
N ARG A 60 -5.73 -15.00 24.47
CA ARG A 60 -6.20 -14.59 25.82
C ARG A 60 -5.99 -13.10 26.06
N SER A 61 -4.87 -12.57 25.61
CA SER A 61 -4.56 -11.15 25.72
C SER A 61 -3.69 -10.71 24.55
N ILE A 62 -3.84 -9.46 24.16
CA ILE A 62 -2.89 -8.76 23.29
C ILE A 62 -2.02 -7.92 24.20
N ASP A 63 -0.76 -8.35 24.39
CA ASP A 63 0.16 -7.74 25.33
C ASP A 63 0.82 -6.49 24.76
N ALA A 64 1.05 -6.47 23.44
CA ALA A 64 1.55 -5.30 22.75
C ALA A 64 1.13 -5.32 21.29
N TYR A 65 0.74 -4.14 20.81
CA TYR A 65 0.45 -3.85 19.42
C TYR A 65 1.33 -2.70 18.98
N ASN A 66 2.33 -2.99 18.17
CA ASN A 66 3.28 -2.00 17.67
C ASN A 66 3.08 -1.79 16.19
N PRO A 67 2.31 -0.75 15.80
CA PRO A 67 2.27 -0.32 14.42
C PRO A 67 3.66 0.14 14.01
N THR A 68 4.12 -0.29 12.85
CA THR A 68 5.43 0.10 12.33
C THR A 68 5.28 1.08 11.18
N LEU A 69 6.36 1.81 10.92
CA LEU A 69 6.40 2.75 9.82
C LEU A 69 6.19 2.02 8.49
N ALA A 70 5.24 2.51 7.71
CA ALA A 70 4.93 2.03 6.38
C ALA A 70 5.17 3.14 5.35
N LEU A 71 5.64 2.76 4.18
CA LEU A 71 5.92 3.68 3.08
C LEU A 71 4.78 3.63 2.06
N MET A 72 4.49 4.78 1.47
CA MET A 72 3.50 4.96 0.42
C MET A 72 4.07 5.83 -0.70
N LEU A 73 3.85 5.40 -1.94
CA LEU A 73 4.09 6.17 -3.15
C LEU A 73 2.83 6.11 -4.02
N GLU A 74 2.33 7.28 -4.43
CA GLU A 74 1.09 7.39 -5.19
C GLU A 74 1.27 8.33 -6.38
N GLY A 75 0.83 7.90 -7.56
CA GLY A 75 0.71 8.71 -8.76
C GLY A 75 -0.74 8.84 -9.18
N ASN A 76 -1.25 10.05 -9.35
CA ASN A 76 -2.62 10.33 -9.73
C ASN A 76 -2.72 11.16 -10.99
N ALA A 77 -3.76 10.90 -11.77
CA ALA A 77 -4.23 11.73 -12.87
C ALA A 77 -5.58 12.35 -12.49
N ILE A 78 -5.71 13.63 -12.68
CA ILE A 78 -6.90 14.41 -12.34
C ILE A 78 -7.48 15.01 -13.62
N LYS A 79 -8.73 14.71 -13.94
CA LYS A 79 -9.47 15.33 -15.03
C LYS A 79 -10.47 16.31 -14.46
N TRP A 80 -10.28 17.60 -14.75
CA TRP A 80 -11.22 18.64 -14.37
C TRP A 80 -12.35 18.74 -15.38
N LEU A 81 -13.60 18.78 -14.88
CA LEU A 81 -14.82 18.73 -15.65
C LEU A 81 -15.47 20.11 -15.75
N GLY A 82 -16.19 20.31 -16.87
CA GLY A 82 -16.99 21.51 -17.12
C GLY A 82 -16.18 22.80 -17.37
N LYS A 83 -16.89 23.86 -17.73
CA LYS A 83 -16.28 25.16 -18.04
C LYS A 83 -15.66 25.83 -16.81
N THR A 84 -16.24 25.63 -15.64
CA THR A 84 -15.77 26.22 -14.37
C THR A 84 -14.59 25.47 -13.75
N LYS A 85 -14.30 24.25 -14.23
CA LYS A 85 -13.22 23.36 -13.72
C LYS A 85 -13.20 23.25 -12.19
N LYS A 86 -14.38 23.32 -11.54
CA LYS A 86 -14.51 23.17 -10.10
C LYS A 86 -14.57 21.70 -9.68
N TRP A 87 -15.19 20.85 -10.49
CA TRP A 87 -15.30 19.42 -10.26
C TRP A 87 -14.26 18.65 -11.05
N GLY A 88 -13.74 17.57 -10.46
CA GLY A 88 -12.79 16.70 -11.14
C GLY A 88 -12.94 15.26 -10.70
N VAL A 89 -12.42 14.36 -11.51
CA VAL A 89 -12.27 12.94 -11.21
C VAL A 89 -10.80 12.63 -11.12
N ILE A 90 -10.43 11.86 -10.11
CA ILE A 90 -9.07 11.41 -9.83
C ILE A 90 -9.02 9.91 -9.92
N THR A 91 -8.04 9.40 -10.62
CA THR A 91 -7.64 7.98 -10.58
C THR A 91 -6.13 7.88 -10.63
N GLY A 92 -5.59 6.75 -10.22
CA GLY A 92 -4.15 6.58 -10.19
C GLY A 92 -3.73 5.23 -9.67
N VAL A 93 -2.48 5.14 -9.25
CA VAL A 93 -1.91 3.95 -8.64
C VAL A 93 -1.14 4.34 -7.38
N ARG A 94 -1.39 3.62 -6.30
CA ARG A 94 -0.69 3.73 -5.03
C ARG A 94 -0.01 2.41 -4.71
N LEU A 95 1.25 2.48 -4.36
CA LEU A 95 2.01 1.38 -3.77
C LEU A 95 2.17 1.69 -2.30
N GLU A 96 1.73 0.79 -1.44
CA GLU A 96 1.82 0.97 0.00
C GLU A 96 2.22 -0.33 0.70
N THR A 97 2.94 -0.19 1.81
CA THR A 97 3.21 -1.31 2.71
C THR A 97 2.44 -1.11 3.99
N LYS A 98 2.02 -2.22 4.62
CA LYS A 98 1.41 -2.23 5.96
C LYS A 98 2.15 -3.24 6.79
N ASN A 99 2.79 -2.77 7.83
CA ASN A 99 3.63 -3.59 8.68
C ASN A 99 3.10 -3.53 10.12
N MET A 100 3.16 -4.66 10.82
CA MET A 100 2.66 -4.79 12.18
C MET A 100 3.48 -5.79 12.95
N ILE A 101 3.72 -5.50 14.22
CA ILE A 101 4.29 -6.42 15.18
C ILE A 101 3.30 -6.56 16.33
N THR A 102 2.81 -7.75 16.57
CA THR A 102 1.90 -8.05 17.67
C THR A 102 2.54 -9.02 18.63
N LYS A 103 2.38 -8.78 19.93
CA LYS A 103 2.67 -9.74 20.98
C LYS A 103 1.36 -10.11 21.65
N ALA A 104 1.15 -11.40 21.84
CA ALA A 104 -0.06 -11.91 22.46
C ALA A 104 0.27 -13.12 23.36
N THR A 105 -0.53 -13.30 24.39
CA THR A 105 -0.53 -14.52 25.18
C THR A 105 -1.62 -15.44 24.66
N VAL A 106 -1.25 -16.65 24.33
CA VAL A 106 -2.15 -17.67 23.79
C VAL A 106 -2.22 -18.89 24.69
N LYS A 107 -3.35 -19.60 24.64
CA LYS A 107 -3.54 -20.87 25.32
C LYS A 107 -4.07 -21.91 24.36
N ASN A 108 -3.37 -23.06 24.30
CA ASN A 108 -3.74 -24.19 23.46
C ASN A 108 -3.81 -23.83 21.96
N TYR A 109 -2.90 -22.97 21.52
CA TYR A 109 -2.83 -22.51 20.14
C TYR A 109 -2.11 -23.53 19.27
N GLY A 110 -2.85 -24.11 18.29
CA GLY A 110 -2.28 -25.06 17.34
C GLY A 110 -1.30 -24.39 16.40
N MET A 111 -0.06 -24.83 16.38
CA MET A 111 0.97 -24.29 15.51
C MET A 111 1.92 -25.34 14.99
N GLU A 112 2.61 -25.00 13.93
CA GLU A 112 3.73 -25.76 13.39
C GLU A 112 5.01 -24.96 13.59
N ILE A 113 5.96 -25.52 14.32
CA ILE A 113 7.26 -24.91 14.59
C ILE A 113 8.26 -25.58 13.65
N ILE A 114 9.03 -24.76 12.94
CA ILE A 114 10.13 -25.21 12.11
C ILE A 114 11.40 -25.06 12.95
N GLY A 115 12.02 -26.17 13.32
CA GLY A 115 13.29 -26.18 14.04
C GLY A 115 14.45 -25.69 13.17
N ASN A 116 15.57 -25.37 13.81
CA ASN A 116 16.79 -24.93 13.09
C ASN A 116 17.36 -26.04 12.18
N ASP A 117 16.98 -27.29 12.42
CA ASP A 117 17.31 -28.47 11.62
C ASP A 117 16.35 -28.73 10.44
N GLY A 118 15.36 -27.85 10.25
CA GLY A 118 14.33 -27.98 9.24
C GLY A 118 13.19 -28.93 9.59
N ASN A 119 13.24 -29.59 10.74
CA ASN A 119 12.18 -30.46 11.21
C ASN A 119 10.94 -29.67 11.59
N ARG A 120 9.75 -30.20 11.22
CA ARG A 120 8.46 -29.60 11.52
C ARG A 120 7.80 -30.31 12.69
N LEU A 121 7.58 -29.58 13.76
CA LEU A 121 6.86 -30.05 14.93
C LEU A 121 5.48 -29.40 14.99
N LYS A 122 4.44 -30.21 14.94
CA LYS A 122 3.06 -29.78 15.16
C LYS A 122 2.69 -29.98 16.62
N GLY A 123 2.13 -28.97 17.23
CA GLY A 123 1.71 -29.05 18.63
C GLY A 123 0.88 -27.86 19.04
N ASN A 124 0.41 -27.89 20.29
CA ASN A 124 -0.34 -26.81 20.89
C ASN A 124 0.57 -26.04 21.85
N TRP A 125 0.64 -24.74 21.65
CA TRP A 125 1.44 -23.83 22.47
C TRP A 125 0.58 -23.10 23.49
N THR A 126 1.13 -22.93 24.68
CA THR A 126 0.58 -22.05 25.70
C THR A 126 1.71 -21.15 26.21
N GLY A 127 1.60 -19.84 26.00
CA GLY A 127 2.67 -18.89 26.33
C GLY A 127 2.63 -17.67 25.43
N GLY A 128 3.70 -16.93 25.37
CA GLY A 128 3.84 -15.73 24.54
C GLY A 128 4.08 -16.06 23.07
N VAL A 129 3.44 -15.30 22.18
CA VAL A 129 3.64 -15.35 20.73
C VAL A 129 3.93 -13.95 20.24
N LYS A 130 4.98 -13.79 19.43
CA LYS A 130 5.25 -12.56 18.71
C LYS A 130 5.12 -12.80 17.22
N THR A 131 4.25 -12.03 16.59
CA THR A 131 3.95 -12.11 15.18
C THR A 131 4.38 -10.82 14.49
N LYS A 132 5.05 -10.95 13.36
CA LYS A 132 5.41 -9.86 12.47
C LYS A 132 4.72 -10.10 11.13
N VAL A 133 3.91 -9.14 10.72
CA VAL A 133 3.21 -9.15 9.44
C VAL A 133 3.72 -7.99 8.60
N ARG A 134 4.00 -8.26 7.34
CA ARG A 134 4.37 -7.27 6.35
C ARG A 134 3.62 -7.54 5.06
N ASN A 135 2.76 -6.62 4.68
CA ASN A 135 1.96 -6.72 3.48
C ASN A 135 2.28 -5.59 2.53
N ALA A 136 2.40 -5.88 1.24
CA ALA A 136 2.55 -4.90 0.19
C ALA A 136 1.30 -4.88 -0.69
N TYR A 137 0.74 -3.70 -0.92
CA TYR A 137 -0.47 -3.50 -1.69
C TYR A 137 -0.23 -2.61 -2.90
N ILE A 138 -0.92 -2.94 -4.00
CA ILE A 138 -1.23 -2.01 -5.07
C ILE A 138 -2.68 -1.56 -4.92
N THR A 139 -2.90 -0.27 -4.96
CA THR A 139 -4.21 0.35 -4.72
C THR A 139 -4.57 1.27 -5.87
N VAL A 140 -5.78 1.17 -6.36
CA VAL A 140 -6.34 2.06 -7.38
C VAL A 140 -7.40 2.95 -6.72
N PRO A 141 -7.13 4.25 -6.55
CA PRO A 141 -8.12 5.21 -6.06
C PRO A 141 -9.05 5.66 -7.19
N VAL A 142 -10.31 5.88 -6.86
CA VAL A 142 -11.30 6.56 -7.69
C VAL A 142 -11.99 7.61 -6.83
N LEU A 143 -11.63 8.88 -7.02
CA LEU A 143 -12.06 9.97 -6.16
C LEU A 143 -12.71 11.08 -6.98
N GLY A 144 -13.74 11.70 -6.40
CA GLY A 144 -14.22 13.00 -6.81
C GLY A 144 -13.39 14.11 -6.16
N ALA A 145 -13.09 15.15 -6.91
CA ALA A 145 -12.42 16.34 -6.41
C ALA A 145 -13.29 17.58 -6.60
N TYR A 146 -13.26 18.47 -5.61
CA TYR A 146 -13.94 19.74 -5.66
C TYR A 146 -13.02 20.88 -5.24
N LYS A 147 -12.85 21.90 -6.12
CA LYS A 147 -12.09 23.11 -5.81
C LYS A 147 -12.98 24.08 -5.02
N ILE A 148 -12.69 24.22 -3.73
CA ILE A 148 -13.38 25.18 -2.87
C ILE A 148 -12.89 26.58 -3.20
N ASN A 149 -11.57 26.75 -3.29
CA ASN A 149 -10.91 27.98 -3.73
C ASN A 149 -9.58 27.65 -4.43
N SER A 150 -8.75 28.66 -4.73
CA SER A 150 -7.46 28.47 -5.39
C SER A 150 -6.45 27.67 -4.57
N ARG A 151 -6.63 27.59 -3.24
CA ARG A 151 -5.67 26.92 -2.31
C ARG A 151 -6.24 25.65 -1.71
N LEU A 152 -7.57 25.48 -1.67
CA LEU A 152 -8.22 24.38 -0.98
C LEU A 152 -9.04 23.53 -1.95
N ARG A 153 -8.77 22.21 -1.89
CA ARG A 153 -9.48 21.19 -2.66
C ARG A 153 -9.97 20.09 -1.71
N ALA A 154 -11.23 19.72 -1.83
CA ALA A 154 -11.78 18.55 -1.17
C ALA A 154 -11.69 17.35 -2.11
N LYS A 155 -11.40 16.17 -1.57
CA LYS A 155 -11.35 14.91 -2.31
C LYS A 155 -12.10 13.85 -1.50
N ALA A 156 -12.98 13.10 -2.15
CA ALA A 156 -13.71 12.00 -1.54
C ALA A 156 -13.98 10.91 -2.57
N GLY A 157 -14.02 9.66 -2.12
CA GLY A 157 -14.29 8.51 -2.99
C GLY A 157 -13.92 7.20 -2.37
N ALA A 158 -13.67 6.20 -3.21
CA ALA A 158 -13.32 4.86 -2.82
C ALA A 158 -11.99 4.43 -3.44
N TYR A 159 -11.46 3.31 -2.96
CA TYR A 159 -10.28 2.68 -3.54
C TYR A 159 -10.42 1.15 -3.46
N VAL A 160 -9.74 0.49 -4.37
CA VAL A 160 -9.62 -0.97 -4.39
C VAL A 160 -8.15 -1.31 -4.24
N SER A 161 -7.83 -2.20 -3.32
CA SER A 161 -6.46 -2.64 -3.04
C SER A 161 -6.32 -4.12 -3.33
N TYR A 162 -5.21 -4.47 -3.97
CA TYR A 162 -4.81 -5.85 -4.21
C TYR A 162 -3.53 -6.13 -3.44
N LEU A 163 -3.49 -7.25 -2.72
CA LEU A 163 -2.32 -7.71 -1.99
C LEU A 163 -1.32 -8.30 -2.99
N MET A 164 -0.14 -7.72 -3.08
CA MET A 164 0.93 -8.15 -3.99
C MET A 164 1.91 -9.12 -3.34
N ASP A 165 2.19 -8.89 -2.06
CA ASP A 165 3.19 -9.64 -1.33
C ASP A 165 2.82 -9.68 0.14
N GLU A 166 2.96 -10.84 0.75
CA GLU A 166 2.71 -11.05 2.17
C GLU A 166 3.90 -11.76 2.80
N GLU A 167 4.34 -11.28 3.92
CA GLU A 167 5.35 -11.90 4.73
C GLU A 167 4.80 -12.04 6.15
N PHE A 168 4.71 -13.27 6.59
CA PHE A 168 4.31 -13.61 7.95
C PHE A 168 5.44 -14.35 8.64
N SER A 169 5.90 -13.84 9.75
CA SER A 169 6.89 -14.49 10.58
C SER A 169 6.49 -14.38 12.05
N GLY A 170 6.77 -15.42 12.81
CA GLY A 170 6.45 -15.47 14.23
C GLY A 170 7.41 -16.32 14.99
N TYR A 171 7.50 -16.07 16.28
CA TYR A 171 8.21 -16.91 17.22
C TYR A 171 7.50 -16.92 18.56
N VAL A 172 7.70 -18.02 19.26
CA VAL A 172 7.17 -18.27 20.60
C VAL A 172 8.22 -17.91 21.64
N TYR A 173 7.76 -17.46 22.81
CA TYR A 173 8.62 -17.18 23.96
C TYR A 173 7.83 -17.49 25.24
N GLU A 174 8.55 -17.81 26.29
CA GLU A 174 8.04 -17.98 27.65
C GLU A 174 8.00 -16.63 28.39
#